data_450c540d1b1b906be99453815709d960
#
_entry.id   450c540d1b1b906be99453815709d960
#
_cell.length_a   1.000
_cell.length_b   1.000
_cell.length_c   1.000
_cell.angle_alpha   90.00
_cell.angle_beta   90.00
_cell.angle_gamma   90.00
#
_symmetry.space_group_name_H-M   'P 1'
#
loop_
_entity.id
_entity.type
_entity.pdbx_description
1 polymer ?
#
loop_
_entity_poly.entity_id
_entity_poly.type
_entity_poly.pdbx_seq_one_letter_code
_entity_poly.pdbx_strand_id
1 'polypeptide(L)'
;MKKDLLSALIDCVCVVFLSVCPLLCYASAFSISYEYSTVIISATIFSFVFSLISSFVKDKLKYALSVTVIAFVAFLAFVFSSEHIFAQANYFINKLLEQYSVYLPVYGKIKFASYIANNATGLFVLTLVVLSGLFSFLISRIKSIKIAGLLSIALLVPCFILVNTLPDLLPLLMIFAVLFALYFSSQTRRLNYAHSGVVTAVSAVILSVLIAFTVVLNPVESYKRPKWQDDLLSDVQSLTGMKTYNGSGKISSALAEVGNSLEPEVDFSNAGALTQTGKKVMTVTSSTDGRIYLKSMAYANYENNKWSVLTDEQADNYPQDYQSFIMTIMTQYFGDAETVTIDTVNKENVIYTPYYLNYINNNFSPVCDVFIANTDKATNYTMFVIPYSEENINDFSRIEISGTSKYDDFAQCYLSLPNDTKQAMLEIAERNNIKDLSKSDISQTVAAVKDFVSHSASYSLNTQKVPAGRDVAEWFLNDAQTGYCMHFANAAAVMLRALGVPARYVT
;
A
#
# COMPACT_ATOMS: atom_id res chain seq x y z
N MET A 1 11.48 -3.54 -53.56
CA MET A 1 10.17 -3.23 -52.97
C MET A 1 9.62 -4.33 -52.03
N LYS A 2 9.43 -5.61 -52.46
CA LYS A 2 8.94 -6.69 -51.57
C LYS A 2 9.86 -6.98 -50.37
N LYS A 3 11.17 -6.90 -50.51
CA LYS A 3 12.16 -7.16 -49.45
C LYS A 3 12.14 -6.06 -48.38
N ASP A 4 11.89 -4.82 -48.81
CA ASP A 4 11.82 -3.66 -47.91
C ASP A 4 10.51 -3.64 -47.08
N LEU A 5 9.40 -4.09 -47.64
CA LEU A 5 8.12 -4.16 -46.99
C LEU A 5 8.10 -5.21 -45.85
N LEU A 6 8.65 -6.41 -46.13
CA LEU A 6 8.73 -7.47 -45.12
C LEU A 6 9.62 -7.04 -43.94
N SER A 7 10.74 -6.39 -44.20
CA SER A 7 11.60 -5.84 -43.14
C SER A 7 10.87 -4.78 -42.32
N ALA A 8 10.13 -3.89 -42.97
CA ALA A 8 9.35 -2.86 -42.27
C ALA A 8 8.22 -3.46 -41.39
N LEU A 9 7.59 -4.54 -41.84
CA LEU A 9 6.58 -5.26 -41.05
C LEU A 9 7.19 -5.94 -39.80
N ILE A 10 8.35 -6.57 -39.96
CA ILE A 10 9.09 -7.19 -38.84
C ILE A 10 9.49 -6.11 -37.83
N ASP A 11 10.06 -5.00 -38.31
CA ASP A 11 10.41 -3.86 -37.45
C ASP A 11 9.19 -3.32 -36.74
N CYS A 12 8.03 -3.22 -37.38
CA CYS A 12 6.77 -2.80 -36.80
C CYS A 12 6.34 -3.71 -35.63
N VAL A 13 6.35 -5.03 -35.86
CA VAL A 13 6.00 -6.00 -34.81
C VAL A 13 6.94 -5.87 -33.58
N CYS A 14 8.24 -5.73 -33.85
CA CYS A 14 9.21 -5.52 -32.77
C CYS A 14 8.94 -4.23 -32.00
N VAL A 15 8.57 -3.15 -32.67
CA VAL A 15 8.25 -1.87 -32.05
C VAL A 15 6.98 -1.97 -31.21
N VAL A 16 5.94 -2.68 -31.67
CA VAL A 16 4.71 -2.93 -30.88
C VAL A 16 5.07 -3.55 -29.53
N PHE A 17 5.80 -4.65 -29.54
CA PHE A 17 6.15 -5.35 -28.30
C PHE A 17 7.05 -4.52 -27.40
N LEU A 18 8.09 -3.86 -27.94
CA LEU A 18 9.00 -3.05 -27.13
C LEU A 18 8.33 -1.78 -26.56
N SER A 19 7.27 -1.28 -27.16
CA SER A 19 6.54 -0.12 -26.65
C SER A 19 5.43 -0.49 -25.66
N VAL A 20 4.70 -1.59 -25.90
CA VAL A 20 3.55 -1.95 -25.06
C VAL A 20 3.92 -2.81 -23.85
N CYS A 21 4.83 -3.78 -24.02
CA CYS A 21 5.14 -4.71 -22.93
C CYS A 21 5.70 -4.04 -21.66
N PRO A 22 6.56 -3.00 -21.72
CA PRO A 22 6.95 -2.29 -20.52
C PRO A 22 5.76 -1.69 -19.75
N LEU A 23 4.77 -1.12 -20.45
CA LEU A 23 3.57 -0.57 -19.82
C LEU A 23 2.71 -1.67 -19.16
N LEU A 24 2.62 -2.85 -19.79
CA LEU A 24 1.95 -4.02 -19.20
C LEU A 24 2.68 -4.51 -17.96
N CYS A 25 4.03 -4.47 -17.94
CA CYS A 25 4.83 -4.79 -16.77
C CYS A 25 4.55 -3.79 -15.63
N TYR A 26 4.42 -2.49 -15.91
CA TYR A 26 4.03 -1.51 -14.91
C TYR A 26 2.61 -1.76 -14.41
N ALA A 27 1.67 -2.03 -15.31
CA ALA A 27 0.28 -2.27 -14.93
C ALA A 27 0.15 -3.45 -13.96
N SER A 28 0.85 -4.55 -14.22
CA SER A 28 0.83 -5.73 -13.35
C SER A 28 1.63 -5.53 -12.06
N ALA A 29 2.86 -4.99 -12.13
CA ALA A 29 3.70 -4.79 -10.94
C ALA A 29 3.08 -3.80 -9.92
N PHE A 30 2.38 -2.77 -10.41
CA PHE A 30 1.81 -1.71 -9.56
C PHE A 30 0.28 -1.73 -9.48
N SER A 31 -0.37 -2.80 -9.94
CA SER A 31 -1.85 -2.95 -9.94
C SER A 31 -2.58 -1.75 -10.55
N ILE A 32 -2.08 -1.26 -11.71
CA ILE A 32 -2.63 -0.09 -12.40
C ILE A 32 -3.74 -0.53 -13.34
N SER A 33 -4.94 0.00 -13.15
CA SER A 33 -6.08 -0.24 -14.04
C SER A 33 -5.94 0.52 -15.36
N TYR A 34 -6.28 -0.11 -16.47
CA TYR A 34 -6.29 0.47 -17.82
C TYR A 34 -7.23 -0.29 -18.75
N GLU A 35 -7.63 0.33 -19.85
CA GLU A 35 -8.45 -0.32 -20.88
C GLU A 35 -7.55 -1.05 -21.89
N TYR A 36 -7.50 -2.38 -21.78
CA TYR A 36 -6.61 -3.23 -22.54
C TYR A 36 -6.73 -3.03 -24.07
N SER A 37 -7.96 -3.03 -24.60
CA SER A 37 -8.23 -2.87 -26.04
C SER A 37 -7.70 -1.57 -26.59
N THR A 38 -7.94 -0.46 -25.91
CA THR A 38 -7.47 0.88 -26.30
C THR A 38 -5.95 0.97 -26.33
N VAL A 39 -5.28 0.40 -25.33
CA VAL A 39 -3.81 0.40 -25.26
C VAL A 39 -3.18 -0.43 -26.38
N ILE A 40 -3.69 -1.63 -26.65
CA ILE A 40 -3.15 -2.51 -27.71
C ILE A 40 -3.40 -1.94 -29.11
N ILE A 41 -4.60 -1.43 -29.36
CA ILE A 41 -4.94 -0.82 -30.66
C ILE A 41 -4.05 0.41 -30.90
N SER A 42 -3.90 1.28 -29.89
CA SER A 42 -3.04 2.46 -29.97
C SER A 42 -1.57 2.10 -30.21
N ALA A 43 -1.05 1.10 -29.49
CA ALA A 43 0.31 0.62 -29.70
C ALA A 43 0.54 0.14 -31.14
N THR A 44 -0.41 -0.61 -31.68
CA THR A 44 -0.35 -1.14 -33.04
C THR A 44 -0.36 0.00 -34.08
N ILE A 45 -1.28 0.95 -33.94
CA ILE A 45 -1.40 2.10 -34.86
C ILE A 45 -0.12 2.96 -34.82
N PHE A 46 0.33 3.38 -33.64
CA PHE A 46 1.51 4.25 -33.56
C PHE A 46 2.77 3.54 -34.01
N SER A 47 2.97 2.27 -33.63
CA SER A 47 4.12 1.50 -34.10
C SER A 47 4.12 1.33 -35.63
N PHE A 48 2.96 1.07 -36.23
CA PHE A 48 2.82 0.96 -37.67
C PHE A 48 3.17 2.29 -38.37
N VAL A 49 2.59 3.39 -37.94
CA VAL A 49 2.82 4.74 -38.49
C VAL A 49 4.31 5.12 -38.40
N PHE A 50 4.92 5.00 -37.21
CA PHE A 50 6.31 5.36 -37.02
C PHE A 50 7.28 4.42 -37.78
N SER A 51 6.97 3.11 -37.82
CA SER A 51 7.79 2.15 -38.60
C SER A 51 7.75 2.42 -40.09
N LEU A 52 6.59 2.78 -40.65
CA LEU A 52 6.48 3.19 -42.06
C LEU A 52 7.30 4.47 -42.33
N ILE A 53 7.12 5.49 -41.51
CA ILE A 53 7.87 6.74 -41.65
C ILE A 53 9.38 6.48 -41.59
N SER A 54 9.82 5.71 -40.57
CA SER A 54 11.25 5.40 -40.39
C SER A 54 11.85 4.58 -41.50
N SER A 55 11.08 3.68 -42.13
CA SER A 55 11.55 2.79 -43.18
C SER A 55 11.52 3.43 -44.58
N PHE A 56 10.49 4.20 -44.91
CA PHE A 56 10.27 4.69 -46.25
C PHE A 56 10.68 6.15 -46.47
N VAL A 57 10.66 7.01 -45.44
CA VAL A 57 11.07 8.41 -45.56
C VAL A 57 12.60 8.53 -45.40
N LYS A 58 13.34 8.45 -46.51
CA LYS A 58 14.82 8.50 -46.50
C LYS A 58 15.38 9.90 -46.24
N ASP A 59 14.71 10.93 -46.71
CA ASP A 59 15.09 12.32 -46.53
C ASP A 59 15.01 12.74 -45.08
N LYS A 60 16.11 13.31 -44.54
CA LYS A 60 16.22 13.69 -43.14
C LYS A 60 15.24 14.80 -42.76
N LEU A 61 15.03 15.77 -43.64
CA LEU A 61 14.16 16.91 -43.39
C LEU A 61 12.68 16.47 -43.39
N LYS A 62 12.29 15.66 -44.37
CA LYS A 62 10.93 15.10 -44.47
C LYS A 62 10.63 14.20 -43.28
N TYR A 63 11.60 13.38 -42.85
CA TYR A 63 11.45 12.56 -41.64
C TYR A 63 11.22 13.42 -40.39
N ALA A 64 12.10 14.41 -40.16
CA ALA A 64 11.98 15.33 -39.05
C ALA A 64 10.62 16.04 -39.07
N LEU A 65 10.20 16.54 -40.23
CA LEU A 65 8.91 17.19 -40.39
C LEU A 65 7.73 16.24 -40.06
N SER A 66 7.77 15.01 -40.54
CA SER A 66 6.73 14.02 -40.28
C SER A 66 6.61 13.70 -38.77
N VAL A 67 7.74 13.50 -38.09
CA VAL A 67 7.79 13.26 -36.64
C VAL A 67 7.30 14.49 -35.88
N THR A 68 7.70 15.69 -36.29
CA THR A 68 7.25 16.95 -35.67
C THR A 68 5.76 17.15 -35.80
N VAL A 69 5.15 16.82 -36.95
CA VAL A 69 3.70 16.90 -37.13
C VAL A 69 2.98 15.94 -36.21
N ILE A 70 3.44 14.69 -36.06
CA ILE A 70 2.83 13.72 -35.15
C ILE A 70 2.98 14.20 -33.69
N ALA A 71 4.18 14.67 -33.32
CA ALA A 71 4.43 15.20 -31.98
C ALA A 71 3.53 16.42 -31.67
N PHE A 72 3.32 17.29 -32.67
CA PHE A 72 2.44 18.45 -32.55
C PHE A 72 0.97 18.03 -32.36
N VAL A 73 0.50 17.06 -33.15
CA VAL A 73 -0.87 16.52 -32.98
C VAL A 73 -1.05 15.89 -31.59
N ALA A 74 -0.07 15.09 -31.15
CA ALA A 74 -0.08 14.50 -29.80
C ALA A 74 -0.04 15.57 -28.71
N PHE A 75 0.72 16.64 -28.89
CA PHE A 75 0.75 17.79 -27.99
C PHE A 75 -0.60 18.52 -27.95
N LEU A 76 -1.25 18.74 -29.07
CA LEU A 76 -2.59 19.33 -29.08
C LEU A 76 -3.59 18.43 -28.36
N ALA A 77 -3.59 17.11 -28.63
CA ALA A 77 -4.42 16.16 -27.92
C ALA A 77 -4.17 16.18 -26.40
N PHE A 78 -2.90 16.28 -25.98
CA PHE A 78 -2.52 16.45 -24.59
C PHE A 78 -3.09 17.77 -24.01
N VAL A 79 -2.96 18.89 -24.70
CA VAL A 79 -3.47 20.19 -24.20
C VAL A 79 -4.99 20.15 -23.99
N PHE A 80 -5.74 19.59 -24.97
CA PHE A 80 -7.21 19.47 -24.87
C PHE A 80 -7.67 18.46 -23.81
N SER A 81 -6.84 17.50 -23.43
CA SER A 81 -7.16 16.47 -22.43
C SER A 81 -6.30 16.59 -21.17
N SER A 82 -5.65 17.74 -20.96
CA SER A 82 -4.62 17.90 -19.93
C SER A 82 -5.12 17.59 -18.52
N GLU A 83 -6.30 18.03 -18.13
CA GLU A 83 -6.87 17.75 -16.81
C GLU A 83 -7.07 16.25 -16.59
N HIS A 84 -7.57 15.53 -17.59
CA HIS A 84 -7.74 14.07 -17.52
C HIS A 84 -6.39 13.34 -17.50
N ILE A 85 -5.42 13.79 -18.29
CA ILE A 85 -4.08 13.20 -18.32
C ILE A 85 -3.33 13.46 -17.01
N PHE A 86 -3.44 14.65 -16.44
CA PHE A 86 -2.87 14.94 -15.12
C PHE A 86 -3.52 14.12 -14.01
N ALA A 87 -4.85 13.91 -14.06
CA ALA A 87 -5.54 13.05 -13.12
C ALA A 87 -5.07 11.59 -13.23
N GLN A 88 -4.88 11.09 -14.44
CA GLN A 88 -4.36 9.75 -14.68
C GLN A 88 -2.86 9.62 -14.29
N ALA A 89 -2.06 10.65 -14.50
CA ALA A 89 -0.68 10.70 -14.01
C ALA A 89 -0.64 10.71 -12.48
N ASN A 90 -1.55 11.45 -11.84
CA ASN A 90 -1.72 11.44 -10.40
C ASN A 90 -2.08 10.04 -9.88
N TYR A 91 -3.05 9.38 -10.52
CA TYR A 91 -3.41 7.99 -10.23
C TYR A 91 -2.22 7.03 -10.39
N PHE A 92 -1.50 7.11 -11.53
CA PHE A 92 -0.33 6.29 -11.82
C PHE A 92 0.77 6.45 -10.78
N ILE A 93 1.16 7.70 -10.46
CA ILE A 93 2.20 7.99 -9.48
C ILE A 93 1.79 7.48 -8.11
N ASN A 94 0.53 7.70 -7.70
CA ASN A 94 0.06 7.22 -6.40
C ASN A 94 0.05 5.68 -6.32
N LYS A 95 -0.22 4.97 -7.41
CA LYS A 95 -0.10 3.51 -7.45
C LYS A 95 1.35 3.02 -7.34
N LEU A 96 2.31 3.73 -7.94
CA LEU A 96 3.73 3.46 -7.72
C LEU A 96 4.13 3.72 -6.26
N LEU A 97 3.74 4.87 -5.71
CA LEU A 97 4.04 5.24 -4.33
C LEU A 97 3.41 4.27 -3.33
N GLU A 98 2.21 3.74 -3.60
CA GLU A 98 1.55 2.72 -2.78
C GLU A 98 2.42 1.46 -2.65
N GLN A 99 3.01 0.98 -3.73
CA GLN A 99 3.90 -0.19 -3.70
C GLN A 99 5.25 0.13 -3.04
N TYR A 100 5.82 1.30 -3.31
CA TYR A 100 7.09 1.70 -2.71
C TYR A 100 6.95 2.12 -1.24
N SER A 101 5.77 2.51 -0.78
CA SER A 101 5.54 2.90 0.62
C SER A 101 5.74 1.75 1.61
N VAL A 102 5.68 0.51 1.13
CA VAL A 102 6.02 -0.69 1.92
C VAL A 102 7.50 -0.68 2.34
N TYR A 103 8.38 -0.05 1.55
CA TYR A 103 9.83 -0.06 1.76
C TYR A 103 10.41 1.31 2.08
N LEU A 104 9.80 2.34 1.53
CA LEU A 104 10.24 3.72 1.73
C LEU A 104 9.11 4.46 2.46
N PRO A 105 9.40 5.22 3.52
CA PRO A 105 8.39 5.98 4.25
C PRO A 105 7.89 7.16 3.40
N VAL A 106 7.28 6.85 2.25
CA VAL A 106 6.64 7.83 1.37
C VAL A 106 5.18 7.90 1.77
N TYR A 107 4.89 8.73 2.76
CA TYR A 107 3.52 8.95 3.24
C TYR A 107 2.91 10.15 2.51
N GLY A 108 1.71 9.93 1.97
CA GLY A 108 0.92 10.95 1.31
C GLY A 108 0.79 10.74 -0.19
N LYS A 109 -0.44 10.93 -0.66
CA LYS A 109 -0.73 10.97 -2.10
C LYS A 109 -0.31 12.31 -2.67
N ILE A 110 0.35 12.27 -3.80
CA ILE A 110 0.59 13.46 -4.59
C ILE A 110 -0.75 13.84 -5.23
N LYS A 111 -1.19 15.08 -5.02
CA LYS A 111 -2.40 15.62 -5.62
C LYS A 111 -2.05 16.90 -6.37
N PHE A 112 -1.94 16.80 -7.69
CA PHE A 112 -1.71 17.93 -8.58
C PHE A 112 -2.82 18.10 -9.64
N ALA A 113 -3.89 17.32 -9.53
CA ALA A 113 -5.08 17.42 -10.37
C ALA A 113 -6.34 17.54 -9.50
N SER A 114 -7.29 18.35 -9.91
CA SER A 114 -8.58 18.50 -9.24
C SER A 114 -9.55 17.33 -9.49
N TYR A 115 -9.35 16.62 -10.59
CA TYR A 115 -10.16 15.47 -10.99
C TYR A 115 -9.51 14.15 -10.50
N ILE A 116 -10.32 13.18 -10.09
CA ILE A 116 -9.86 11.86 -9.65
C ILE A 116 -10.04 10.87 -10.80
N ALA A 117 -8.95 10.26 -11.25
CA ALA A 117 -8.99 9.18 -12.23
C ALA A 117 -8.87 7.83 -11.52
N ASN A 118 -9.52 6.80 -12.08
CA ASN A 118 -9.47 5.41 -11.61
C ASN A 118 -8.70 4.47 -12.55
N ASN A 119 -8.14 5.00 -13.63
CA ASN A 119 -7.31 4.26 -14.59
C ASN A 119 -6.27 5.17 -15.22
N ALA A 120 -5.28 4.56 -15.93
CA ALA A 120 -4.17 5.25 -16.59
C ALA A 120 -4.21 5.14 -18.13
N THR A 121 -5.35 4.83 -18.73
CA THR A 121 -5.46 4.52 -20.18
C THR A 121 -4.92 5.62 -21.07
N GLY A 122 -5.36 6.88 -20.88
CA GLY A 122 -4.91 8.00 -21.69
C GLY A 122 -3.43 8.33 -21.50
N LEU A 123 -2.92 8.20 -20.26
CA LEU A 123 -1.48 8.34 -19.98
C LEU A 123 -0.67 7.26 -20.72
N PHE A 124 -1.14 6.02 -20.74
CA PHE A 124 -0.48 4.94 -21.47
C PHE A 124 -0.49 5.21 -22.97
N VAL A 125 -1.62 5.65 -23.54
CA VAL A 125 -1.72 6.02 -24.95
C VAL A 125 -0.74 7.14 -25.31
N LEU A 126 -0.61 8.17 -24.49
CA LEU A 126 0.37 9.25 -24.70
C LEU A 126 1.81 8.73 -24.63
N THR A 127 2.11 7.86 -23.67
CA THR A 127 3.43 7.24 -23.53
C THR A 127 3.77 6.35 -24.74
N LEU A 128 2.77 5.65 -25.29
CA LEU A 128 2.95 4.81 -26.50
C LEU A 128 3.35 5.63 -27.73
N VAL A 129 2.87 6.86 -27.88
CA VAL A 129 3.33 7.75 -28.98
C VAL A 129 4.84 7.96 -28.88
N VAL A 130 5.34 8.24 -27.69
CA VAL A 130 6.76 8.50 -27.45
C VAL A 130 7.60 7.22 -27.62
N LEU A 131 7.19 6.13 -26.99
CA LEU A 131 7.93 4.85 -27.04
C LEU A 131 7.95 4.27 -28.44
N SER A 132 6.83 4.27 -29.16
CA SER A 132 6.77 3.78 -30.55
C SER A 132 7.65 4.60 -31.48
N GLY A 133 7.68 5.92 -31.31
CA GLY A 133 8.58 6.80 -32.06
C GLY A 133 10.06 6.51 -31.78
N LEU A 134 10.44 6.41 -30.51
CA LEU A 134 11.81 6.11 -30.08
C LEU A 134 12.28 4.73 -30.57
N PHE A 135 11.52 3.68 -30.30
CA PHE A 135 11.91 2.33 -30.71
C PHE A 135 11.93 2.19 -32.21
N SER A 136 10.99 2.77 -32.97
CA SER A 136 11.01 2.81 -34.41
C SER A 136 12.26 3.52 -34.93
N PHE A 137 12.63 4.65 -34.38
CA PHE A 137 13.87 5.37 -34.74
C PHE A 137 15.12 4.55 -34.46
N LEU A 138 15.20 3.90 -33.29
CA LEU A 138 16.35 3.08 -32.91
C LEU A 138 16.50 1.82 -33.76
N ILE A 139 15.41 1.14 -34.09
CA ILE A 139 15.40 -0.15 -34.78
C ILE A 139 15.55 0.06 -36.28
N SER A 140 14.72 0.91 -36.89
CA SER A 140 14.66 1.03 -38.36
C SER A 140 15.68 2.03 -38.92
N ARG A 141 15.97 3.12 -38.17
CA ARG A 141 16.86 4.18 -38.71
C ARG A 141 18.28 4.11 -38.20
N ILE A 142 18.51 4.07 -36.88
CA ILE A 142 19.85 3.95 -36.30
C ILE A 142 20.36 2.50 -36.40
N LYS A 143 19.46 1.52 -36.35
CA LYS A 143 19.76 0.08 -36.31
C LYS A 143 20.63 -0.32 -35.13
N SER A 144 20.45 0.39 -34.00
CA SER A 144 21.19 0.17 -32.76
C SER A 144 20.37 -0.64 -31.76
N ILE A 145 20.50 -1.94 -31.84
CA ILE A 145 19.83 -2.86 -30.92
C ILE A 145 20.36 -2.74 -29.50
N LYS A 146 21.64 -2.35 -29.34
CA LYS A 146 22.24 -2.13 -28.01
C LYS A 146 21.54 -1.01 -27.25
N ILE A 147 21.26 0.11 -27.92
CA ILE A 147 20.59 1.26 -27.32
C ILE A 147 19.12 0.91 -27.03
N ALA A 148 18.44 0.21 -27.97
CA ALA A 148 17.07 -0.24 -27.76
C ALA A 148 16.96 -1.20 -26.54
N GLY A 149 17.92 -2.13 -26.40
CA GLY A 149 18.01 -3.05 -25.27
C GLY A 149 18.27 -2.31 -23.95
N LEU A 150 19.23 -1.38 -23.92
CA LEU A 150 19.52 -0.58 -22.74
C LEU A 150 18.30 0.24 -22.29
N LEU A 151 17.60 0.86 -23.24
CA LEU A 151 16.37 1.61 -22.97
C LEU A 151 15.27 0.69 -22.41
N SER A 152 15.08 -0.51 -22.99
CA SER A 152 14.09 -1.47 -22.50
C SER A 152 14.40 -1.92 -21.06
N ILE A 153 15.67 -2.19 -20.75
CA ILE A 153 16.11 -2.57 -19.41
C ILE A 153 15.88 -1.39 -18.44
N ALA A 154 16.29 -0.18 -18.83
CA ALA A 154 16.09 1.01 -17.98
C ALA A 154 14.61 1.26 -17.65
N LEU A 155 13.70 1.03 -18.61
CA LEU A 155 12.26 1.14 -18.37
C LEU A 155 11.73 0.08 -17.41
N LEU A 156 12.35 -1.09 -17.33
CA LEU A 156 11.90 -2.18 -16.45
C LEU A 156 12.47 -2.08 -15.03
N VAL A 157 13.57 -1.33 -14.82
CA VAL A 157 14.23 -1.22 -13.52
C VAL A 157 13.24 -0.92 -12.37
N PRO A 158 12.30 0.05 -12.49
CA PRO A 158 11.35 0.33 -11.41
C PRO A 158 10.43 -0.85 -11.07
N CYS A 159 10.14 -1.74 -12.02
CA CYS A 159 9.29 -2.91 -11.79
C CYS A 159 9.97 -4.04 -11.00
N PHE A 160 11.28 -3.93 -10.72
CA PHE A 160 12.05 -4.96 -10.03
C PHE A 160 12.73 -4.46 -8.75
N ILE A 161 12.78 -3.16 -8.54
CA ILE A 161 13.42 -2.57 -7.35
C ILE A 161 12.34 -2.23 -6.33
N LEU A 162 12.46 -2.79 -5.14
CA LEU A 162 11.59 -2.49 -4.00
C LEU A 162 10.10 -2.73 -4.30
N VAL A 163 9.76 -3.82 -4.98
CA VAL A 163 8.38 -4.26 -5.23
C VAL A 163 8.15 -5.65 -4.62
N ASN A 164 6.94 -5.86 -4.08
CA ASN A 164 6.53 -7.16 -3.52
C ASN A 164 6.01 -8.13 -4.57
N THR A 165 5.54 -7.60 -5.70
CA THR A 165 4.94 -8.37 -6.79
C THR A 165 5.80 -8.26 -8.03
N LEU A 166 6.13 -9.41 -8.64
CA LEU A 166 6.77 -9.39 -9.95
C LEU A 166 5.79 -8.93 -11.02
N PRO A 167 6.29 -8.24 -12.08
CA PRO A 167 5.49 -8.00 -13.25
C PRO A 167 5.09 -9.32 -13.92
N ASP A 168 3.97 -9.31 -14.63
CA ASP A 168 3.52 -10.48 -15.40
C ASP A 168 4.66 -11.01 -16.28
N LEU A 169 4.86 -12.33 -16.20
CA LEU A 169 5.98 -12.98 -16.83
C LEU A 169 5.88 -12.92 -18.37
N LEU A 170 4.66 -12.97 -18.93
CA LEU A 170 4.47 -12.97 -20.38
C LEU A 170 4.96 -11.68 -21.06
N PRO A 171 4.53 -10.46 -20.67
CA PRO A 171 5.06 -9.22 -21.26
C PRO A 171 6.57 -9.08 -21.08
N LEU A 172 7.10 -9.46 -19.93
CA LEU A 172 8.52 -9.41 -19.63
C LEU A 172 9.32 -10.28 -20.59
N LEU A 173 8.92 -11.52 -20.76
CA LEU A 173 9.61 -12.48 -21.63
C LEU A 173 9.49 -12.10 -23.11
N MET A 174 8.38 -11.48 -23.54
CA MET A 174 8.22 -10.96 -24.90
C MET A 174 9.23 -9.85 -25.21
N ILE A 175 9.57 -8.98 -24.26
CA ILE A 175 10.64 -7.98 -24.44
C ILE A 175 11.98 -8.69 -24.74
N PHE A 176 12.35 -9.68 -23.94
CA PHE A 176 13.59 -10.43 -24.14
C PHE A 176 13.58 -11.19 -25.46
N ALA A 177 12.47 -11.82 -25.83
CA ALA A 177 12.33 -12.53 -27.11
C ALA A 177 12.59 -11.61 -28.31
N VAL A 178 11.98 -10.43 -28.29
CA VAL A 178 12.17 -9.44 -29.37
C VAL A 178 13.61 -8.93 -29.44
N LEU A 179 14.22 -8.62 -28.27
CA LEU A 179 15.61 -8.18 -28.25
C LEU A 179 16.56 -9.25 -28.72
N PHE A 180 16.34 -10.52 -28.35
CA PHE A 180 17.11 -11.65 -28.90
C PHE A 180 16.92 -11.82 -30.39
N ALA A 181 15.68 -11.77 -30.89
CA ALA A 181 15.38 -11.87 -32.32
C ALA A 181 16.09 -10.76 -33.11
N LEU A 182 16.05 -9.52 -32.63
CA LEU A 182 16.75 -8.40 -33.23
C LEU A 182 18.27 -8.57 -33.18
N TYR A 183 18.80 -9.11 -32.06
CA TYR A 183 20.24 -9.40 -31.96
C TYR A 183 20.69 -10.43 -33.00
N PHE A 184 19.99 -11.55 -33.11
CA PHE A 184 20.30 -12.57 -34.14
C PHE A 184 20.16 -12.02 -35.56
N SER A 185 19.12 -11.23 -35.84
CA SER A 185 18.97 -10.54 -37.13
C SER A 185 20.17 -9.62 -37.44
N SER A 186 20.68 -8.92 -36.45
CA SER A 186 21.85 -8.06 -36.58
C SER A 186 23.13 -8.86 -36.93
N GLN A 187 23.33 -10.00 -36.25
CA GLN A 187 24.48 -10.87 -36.54
C GLN A 187 24.42 -11.51 -37.94
N THR A 188 23.25 -11.99 -38.34
CA THR A 188 23.06 -12.58 -39.67
C THR A 188 23.22 -11.56 -40.79
N ARG A 189 22.84 -10.29 -40.58
CA ARG A 189 23.13 -9.20 -41.54
C ARG A 189 24.63 -8.90 -41.64
N ARG A 190 25.38 -8.95 -40.53
CA ARG A 190 26.85 -8.77 -40.52
C ARG A 190 27.58 -9.87 -41.30
N LEU A 191 27.04 -11.10 -41.27
CA LEU A 191 27.57 -12.26 -41.97
C LEU A 191 27.09 -12.37 -43.43
N ASN A 192 26.39 -11.35 -43.96
CA ASN A 192 25.82 -11.31 -45.33
C ASN A 192 24.89 -12.50 -45.67
N TYR A 193 24.18 -13.04 -44.68
CA TYR A 193 23.23 -14.12 -44.89
C TYR A 193 21.98 -13.62 -45.62
N ALA A 194 21.63 -14.30 -46.76
CA ALA A 194 20.58 -13.87 -47.68
C ALA A 194 19.16 -13.89 -47.07
N HIS A 195 18.94 -14.61 -45.95
CA HIS A 195 17.63 -14.83 -45.32
C HIS A 195 17.52 -14.33 -43.86
N SER A 196 18.17 -13.21 -43.56
CA SER A 196 18.19 -12.64 -42.20
C SER A 196 16.79 -12.43 -41.60
N GLY A 197 15.78 -12.09 -42.40
CA GLY A 197 14.39 -11.93 -41.93
C GLY A 197 13.73 -13.26 -41.52
N VAL A 198 14.02 -14.35 -42.23
CA VAL A 198 13.53 -15.69 -41.88
C VAL A 198 14.15 -16.15 -40.56
N VAL A 199 15.45 -15.94 -40.39
CA VAL A 199 16.15 -16.28 -39.13
C VAL A 199 15.57 -15.50 -37.95
N THR A 200 15.24 -14.22 -38.12
CA THR A 200 14.60 -13.42 -37.12
C THR A 200 13.22 -13.99 -36.72
N ALA A 201 12.40 -14.33 -37.74
CA ALA A 201 11.07 -14.89 -37.49
C ALA A 201 11.14 -16.27 -36.80
N VAL A 202 12.01 -17.14 -37.25
CA VAL A 202 12.20 -18.49 -36.68
C VAL A 202 12.74 -18.39 -35.25
N SER A 203 13.74 -17.54 -35.00
CA SER A 203 14.27 -17.35 -33.64
C SER A 203 13.24 -16.78 -32.69
N ALA A 204 12.39 -15.86 -33.17
CA ALA A 204 11.29 -15.31 -32.36
C ALA A 204 10.25 -16.38 -31.98
N VAL A 205 9.88 -17.26 -32.94
CA VAL A 205 8.94 -18.36 -32.67
C VAL A 205 9.55 -19.36 -31.70
N ILE A 206 10.78 -19.81 -31.90
CA ILE A 206 11.45 -20.75 -30.99
C ILE A 206 11.52 -20.16 -29.57
N LEU A 207 11.91 -18.90 -29.45
CA LEU A 207 11.98 -18.23 -28.17
C LEU A 207 10.60 -18.11 -27.51
N SER A 208 9.56 -17.77 -28.27
CA SER A 208 8.20 -17.68 -27.74
C SER A 208 7.69 -19.02 -27.19
N VAL A 209 8.04 -20.14 -27.85
CA VAL A 209 7.71 -21.49 -27.38
C VAL A 209 8.50 -21.83 -26.10
N LEU A 210 9.79 -21.52 -26.04
CA LEU A 210 10.62 -21.73 -24.84
C LEU A 210 10.10 -20.89 -23.65
N ILE A 211 9.68 -19.67 -23.92
CA ILE A 211 9.07 -18.77 -22.95
C ILE A 211 7.76 -19.35 -22.40
N ALA A 212 6.85 -19.77 -23.29
CA ALA A 212 5.59 -20.40 -22.87
C ALA A 212 5.85 -21.61 -21.97
N PHE A 213 6.86 -22.41 -22.32
CA PHE A 213 7.25 -23.58 -21.52
C PHE A 213 7.81 -23.20 -20.15
N THR A 214 8.64 -22.14 -20.04
CA THR A 214 9.16 -21.66 -18.76
C THR A 214 8.07 -21.06 -17.85
N VAL A 215 7.07 -20.37 -18.41
CA VAL A 215 5.91 -19.85 -17.67
C VAL A 215 5.10 -20.98 -17.05
N VAL A 216 4.87 -22.06 -17.79
CA VAL A 216 4.12 -23.23 -17.30
C VAL A 216 4.88 -23.98 -16.19
N LEU A 217 6.21 -24.06 -16.29
CA LEU A 217 7.03 -24.78 -15.30
C LEU A 217 7.32 -24.01 -14.02
N ASN A 218 7.21 -22.68 -14.03
CA ASN A 218 7.53 -21.83 -12.88
C ASN A 218 6.33 -20.92 -12.56
N PRO A 219 5.33 -21.40 -11.82
CA PRO A 219 4.21 -20.56 -11.39
C PRO A 219 4.72 -19.42 -10.48
N VAL A 220 4.18 -18.23 -10.69
CA VAL A 220 4.59 -16.98 -10.02
C VAL A 220 4.42 -17.04 -8.50
N GLU A 221 3.55 -17.92 -7.99
CA GLU A 221 3.27 -18.13 -6.56
C GLU A 221 4.49 -18.60 -5.74
N SER A 222 5.56 -19.06 -6.38
CA SER A 222 6.78 -19.54 -5.73
C SER A 222 7.90 -18.49 -5.61
N TYR A 223 7.64 -17.23 -6.00
CA TYR A 223 8.68 -16.20 -5.96
C TYR A 223 9.05 -15.83 -4.53
N LYS A 224 10.34 -15.96 -4.20
CA LYS A 224 10.94 -15.41 -2.98
C LYS A 224 11.87 -14.26 -3.37
N ARG A 225 11.69 -13.13 -2.70
CA ARG A 225 12.51 -11.95 -2.93
C ARG A 225 14.00 -12.26 -2.71
N PRO A 226 14.90 -11.87 -3.65
CA PRO A 226 16.33 -12.10 -3.50
C PRO A 226 16.94 -11.23 -2.40
N LYS A 227 17.90 -11.77 -1.65
CA LYS A 227 18.57 -11.08 -0.53
C LYS A 227 19.22 -9.74 -0.92
N TRP A 228 19.72 -9.59 -2.15
CA TRP A 228 20.33 -8.33 -2.60
C TRP A 228 19.36 -7.13 -2.59
N GLN A 229 18.05 -7.37 -2.66
CA GLN A 229 17.06 -6.29 -2.52
C GLN A 229 16.93 -5.84 -1.07
N ASP A 230 17.10 -6.75 -0.12
CA ASP A 230 17.11 -6.43 1.32
C ASP A 230 18.40 -5.67 1.67
N ASP A 231 19.53 -6.07 1.09
CA ASP A 231 20.81 -5.37 1.24
C ASP A 231 20.73 -3.96 0.65
N LEU A 232 20.17 -3.81 -0.56
CA LEU A 232 19.93 -2.50 -1.19
C LEU A 232 19.04 -1.61 -0.32
N LEU A 233 17.99 -2.18 0.26
CA LEU A 233 17.10 -1.44 1.16
C LEU A 233 17.86 -0.95 2.39
N SER A 234 18.68 -1.81 3.02
CA SER A 234 19.51 -1.44 4.17
C SER A 234 20.51 -0.33 3.83
N ASP A 235 21.11 -0.37 2.63
CA ASP A 235 22.04 0.67 2.15
C ASP A 235 21.31 2.01 1.93
N VAL A 236 20.14 2.00 1.31
CA VAL A 236 19.31 3.21 1.12
C VAL A 236 18.88 3.78 2.47
N GLN A 237 18.52 2.93 3.42
CA GLN A 237 18.17 3.33 4.78
C GLN A 237 19.36 3.97 5.52
N SER A 238 20.55 3.38 5.39
CA SER A 238 21.76 3.92 6.00
C SER A 238 22.16 5.29 5.43
N LEU A 239 21.98 5.49 4.11
CA LEU A 239 22.29 6.73 3.42
C LEU A 239 21.26 7.85 3.71
N THR A 240 20.01 7.49 3.93
CA THR A 240 18.93 8.46 4.17
C THR A 240 18.70 8.74 5.66
N GLY A 241 19.35 8.00 6.56
CA GLY A 241 19.09 8.05 8.00
C GLY A 241 17.70 7.51 8.38
N MET A 242 16.97 6.93 7.41
CA MET A 242 15.64 6.38 7.60
C MET A 242 15.78 4.92 8.05
N LYS A 243 15.48 4.65 9.30
CA LYS A 243 15.23 3.28 9.75
C LYS A 243 13.77 2.95 9.40
N THR A 244 13.55 2.23 8.29
CA THR A 244 12.28 1.52 8.15
C THR A 244 12.38 0.25 8.99
N TYR A 245 11.52 0.13 9.98
CA TYR A 245 11.30 -1.15 10.62
C TYR A 245 10.62 -2.05 9.59
N ASN A 246 11.39 -2.94 8.97
CA ASN A 246 10.80 -4.08 8.29
C ASN A 246 10.04 -4.86 9.37
N GLY A 247 8.74 -5.05 9.21
CA GLY A 247 7.88 -5.72 10.19
C GLY A 247 8.19 -7.19 10.50
N SER A 248 9.34 -7.70 10.06
CA SER A 248 9.94 -8.95 10.51
C SER A 248 10.87 -8.79 11.74
N GLY A 249 11.02 -7.57 12.25
CA GLY A 249 11.65 -7.35 13.55
C GLY A 249 10.63 -7.69 14.64
N LYS A 250 10.99 -8.58 15.55
CA LYS A 250 10.18 -8.92 16.73
C LYS A 250 9.66 -7.63 17.38
N ILE A 251 8.35 -7.54 17.62
CA ILE A 251 7.79 -6.41 18.40
C ILE A 251 8.56 -6.25 19.69
N SER A 252 8.89 -7.35 20.36
CA SER A 252 9.72 -7.38 21.55
C SER A 252 11.09 -6.74 21.35
N SER A 253 11.75 -6.92 20.19
CA SER A 253 13.05 -6.29 19.90
C SER A 253 12.89 -4.84 19.47
N ALA A 254 11.87 -4.48 18.69
CA ALA A 254 11.57 -3.10 18.35
C ALA A 254 11.20 -2.29 19.61
N LEU A 255 10.37 -2.84 20.49
CA LEU A 255 10.03 -2.23 21.77
C LEU A 255 11.21 -2.24 22.76
N ALA A 256 12.09 -3.25 22.73
CA ALA A 256 13.30 -3.30 23.55
C ALA A 256 14.37 -2.30 23.10
N GLU A 257 14.54 -2.07 21.80
CA GLU A 257 15.41 -1.01 21.27
C GLU A 257 14.91 0.40 21.61
N VAL A 258 13.59 0.54 21.76
CA VAL A 258 12.91 1.80 22.10
C VAL A 258 13.09 2.18 23.57
N GLY A 259 13.50 1.25 24.43
CA GLY A 259 13.85 1.49 25.83
C GLY A 259 12.68 1.31 26.80
N ASN A 260 13.01 1.21 28.09
CA ASN A 260 12.13 0.80 29.22
C ASN A 260 10.89 1.68 29.53
N SER A 261 10.45 2.57 28.65
CA SER A 261 9.31 3.46 28.88
C SER A 261 7.97 2.91 28.39
N LEU A 262 7.96 1.71 27.77
CA LEU A 262 6.75 1.09 27.27
C LEU A 262 6.38 -0.12 28.11
N GLU A 263 5.16 -0.12 28.62
CA GLU A 263 4.60 -1.29 29.27
C GLU A 263 4.01 -2.22 28.18
N PRO A 264 4.65 -3.37 27.87
CA PRO A 264 4.16 -4.31 26.87
C PRO A 264 2.88 -5.02 27.31
N GLU A 265 2.47 -4.80 28.55
CA GLU A 265 1.31 -5.41 29.18
C GLU A 265 0.63 -4.41 30.13
N VAL A 266 -0.70 -4.44 30.19
CA VAL A 266 -1.51 -3.70 31.17
C VAL A 266 -2.18 -4.70 32.10
N ASP A 267 -1.83 -4.68 33.38
CA ASP A 267 -2.35 -5.59 34.41
C ASP A 267 -3.52 -4.96 35.18
N PHE A 268 -4.70 -5.49 34.95
CA PHE A 268 -5.93 -5.06 35.62
C PHE A 268 -6.14 -5.69 37.00
N SER A 269 -5.38 -6.71 37.38
CA SER A 269 -5.50 -7.38 38.67
C SER A 269 -5.27 -6.43 39.84
N ASN A 270 -4.52 -5.36 39.60
CA ASN A 270 -4.20 -4.34 40.57
C ASN A 270 -4.90 -3.00 40.33
N ALA A 271 -5.81 -2.91 39.35
CA ALA A 271 -6.55 -1.71 39.05
C ALA A 271 -7.56 -1.38 40.19
N GLY A 272 -7.11 -0.59 41.14
CA GLY A 272 -7.90 -0.09 42.27
C GLY A 272 -8.04 1.43 42.21
N ALA A 273 -8.17 2.08 43.38
CA ALA A 273 -8.30 3.52 43.46
C ALA A 273 -7.16 4.26 42.73
N LEU A 274 -7.51 5.22 41.89
CA LEU A 274 -6.59 6.03 41.07
C LEU A 274 -6.52 7.46 41.68
N THR A 275 -5.30 7.95 41.86
CA THR A 275 -5.01 9.32 42.25
C THR A 275 -4.47 10.11 41.08
N GLN A 276 -5.16 11.15 40.67
CA GLN A 276 -4.67 12.06 39.63
C GLN A 276 -3.60 12.99 40.21
N THR A 277 -2.45 13.06 39.57
CA THR A 277 -1.32 13.90 40.01
C THR A 277 -1.42 15.35 39.54
N GLY A 278 -2.26 15.64 38.54
CA GLY A 278 -2.34 16.94 37.86
C GLY A 278 -1.09 17.36 37.08
N LYS A 279 -0.12 16.47 36.93
CA LYS A 279 1.08 16.76 36.13
C LYS A 279 0.72 16.86 34.66
N LYS A 280 1.22 17.90 34.00
CA LYS A 280 1.14 18.06 32.55
C LYS A 280 2.03 17.00 31.90
N VAL A 281 1.48 16.21 30.97
CA VAL A 281 2.20 15.19 30.21
C VAL A 281 2.44 15.65 28.77
N MET A 282 1.49 16.39 28.19
CA MET A 282 1.61 16.91 26.82
C MET A 282 0.77 18.18 26.64
N THR A 283 1.03 18.86 25.52
CA THR A 283 0.15 19.89 24.96
C THR A 283 -0.27 19.43 23.57
N VAL A 284 -1.55 19.52 23.27
CA VAL A 284 -2.09 19.24 21.95
C VAL A 284 -2.63 20.54 21.38
N THR A 285 -2.13 20.94 20.20
CA THR A 285 -2.61 22.09 19.43
C THR A 285 -3.27 21.58 18.16
N SER A 286 -4.51 21.98 17.93
CA SER A 286 -5.28 21.58 16.76
C SER A 286 -5.73 22.80 15.98
N SER A 287 -5.78 22.68 14.64
CA SER A 287 -6.38 23.68 13.75
C SER A 287 -7.91 23.62 13.75
N THR A 288 -8.51 22.59 14.31
CA THR A 288 -9.95 22.40 14.40
C THR A 288 -10.42 22.37 15.85
N ASP A 289 -11.61 22.88 16.08
CA ASP A 289 -12.33 22.70 17.33
C ASP A 289 -12.98 21.31 17.36
N GLY A 290 -12.93 20.66 18.50
CA GLY A 290 -13.61 19.40 18.68
C GLY A 290 -12.82 18.37 19.49
N ARG A 291 -13.33 17.15 19.48
CA ARG A 291 -12.78 16.04 20.27
C ARG A 291 -11.73 15.29 19.44
N ILE A 292 -10.55 15.13 20.02
CA ILE A 292 -9.47 14.34 19.43
C ILE A 292 -9.20 13.14 20.33
N TYR A 293 -9.21 11.95 19.75
CA TYR A 293 -8.83 10.72 20.42
C TYR A 293 -7.41 10.33 19.99
N LEU A 294 -6.50 10.27 20.97
CA LEU A 294 -5.12 9.86 20.76
C LEU A 294 -4.90 8.45 21.29
N LYS A 295 -4.08 7.67 20.62
CA LYS A 295 -3.57 6.39 21.09
C LYS A 295 -2.04 6.37 21.03
N SER A 296 -1.39 5.73 21.99
CA SER A 296 0.03 5.41 21.92
C SER A 296 0.24 3.91 21.72
N MET A 297 -0.31 3.08 22.60
CA MET A 297 -0.17 1.62 22.53
C MET A 297 -1.49 0.94 22.18
N ALA A 298 -1.38 -0.22 21.50
CA ALA A 298 -2.49 -1.10 21.20
C ALA A 298 -2.17 -2.52 21.69
N TYR A 299 -3.07 -3.10 22.45
CA TYR A 299 -2.92 -4.41 23.07
C TYR A 299 -3.87 -5.40 22.43
N ALA A 300 -3.32 -6.54 22.04
CA ALA A 300 -3.99 -7.56 21.23
C ALA A 300 -4.52 -8.74 22.04
N ASN A 301 -3.78 -9.21 23.03
CA ASN A 301 -4.09 -10.44 23.73
C ASN A 301 -4.64 -10.16 25.13
N TYR A 302 -5.72 -10.85 25.50
CA TYR A 302 -6.33 -10.75 26.84
C TYR A 302 -6.29 -12.11 27.53
N GLU A 303 -5.58 -12.17 28.65
CA GLU A 303 -5.48 -13.36 29.48
C GLU A 303 -5.18 -12.99 30.94
N ASN A 304 -5.79 -13.68 31.90
CA ASN A 304 -5.50 -13.51 33.33
C ASN A 304 -5.60 -12.05 33.84
N ASN A 305 -6.62 -11.32 33.40
CA ASN A 305 -6.82 -9.88 33.68
C ASN A 305 -5.72 -8.97 33.13
N LYS A 306 -5.01 -9.40 32.10
CA LYS A 306 -3.96 -8.63 31.47
C LYS A 306 -4.20 -8.48 29.99
N TRP A 307 -3.89 -7.30 29.49
CA TRP A 307 -3.76 -7.06 28.07
C TRP A 307 -2.29 -7.00 27.69
N SER A 308 -1.89 -7.73 26.66
CA SER A 308 -0.54 -7.68 26.11
C SER A 308 -0.53 -7.33 24.64
N VAL A 309 0.59 -6.79 24.17
CA VAL A 309 0.81 -6.51 22.75
C VAL A 309 0.77 -7.80 21.93
N LEU A 310 0.78 -7.69 20.60
CA LEU A 310 0.92 -8.83 19.70
C LEU A 310 2.15 -9.67 20.07
N THR A 311 2.03 -10.99 20.01
CA THR A 311 3.18 -11.87 20.09
C THR A 311 4.06 -11.72 18.86
N ASP A 312 5.33 -12.17 18.93
CA ASP A 312 6.23 -12.14 17.76
C ASP A 312 5.61 -12.87 16.55
N GLU A 313 4.95 -14.00 16.76
CA GLU A 313 4.27 -14.76 15.70
C GLU A 313 3.09 -14.00 15.08
N GLN A 314 2.28 -13.34 15.91
CA GLN A 314 1.19 -12.49 15.45
C GLN A 314 1.71 -11.26 14.69
N ALA A 315 2.81 -10.68 15.15
CA ALA A 315 3.46 -9.55 14.51
C ALA A 315 4.07 -9.88 13.14
N ASP A 316 4.65 -11.07 13.01
CA ASP A 316 5.19 -11.57 11.74
C ASP A 316 4.08 -11.73 10.68
N ASN A 317 2.86 -12.00 11.12
CA ASN A 317 1.67 -12.11 10.28
C ASN A 317 0.91 -10.77 10.12
N TYR A 318 1.32 -9.70 10.79
CA TYR A 318 0.66 -8.40 10.69
C TYR A 318 0.80 -7.85 9.27
N PRO A 319 -0.29 -7.41 8.63
CA PRO A 319 -0.23 -6.81 7.30
C PRO A 319 0.59 -5.52 7.33
N GLN A 320 1.81 -5.55 6.82
CA GLN A 320 2.79 -4.45 6.92
C GLN A 320 2.32 -3.15 6.26
N ASP A 321 1.45 -3.26 5.27
CA ASP A 321 0.86 -2.12 4.58
C ASP A 321 -0.42 -1.57 5.24
N TYR A 322 -0.86 -2.14 6.38
CA TYR A 322 -2.14 -1.78 7.01
C TYR A 322 -2.23 -0.29 7.35
N GLN A 323 -1.20 0.29 7.96
CA GLN A 323 -1.20 1.71 8.33
C GLN A 323 -1.21 2.61 7.08
N SER A 324 -0.43 2.27 6.07
CA SER A 324 -0.43 2.98 4.78
C SER A 324 -1.76 2.86 4.06
N PHE A 325 -2.39 1.69 4.15
CA PHE A 325 -3.72 1.44 3.60
C PHE A 325 -4.78 2.31 4.28
N ILE A 326 -4.81 2.37 5.61
CA ILE A 326 -5.74 3.23 6.37
C ILE A 326 -5.52 4.70 6.03
N MET A 327 -4.28 5.21 6.06
CA MET A 327 -3.98 6.60 5.68
C MET A 327 -4.40 6.90 4.24
N THR A 328 -4.27 5.94 3.33
CA THR A 328 -4.73 6.06 1.94
C THR A 328 -6.24 6.23 1.86
N ILE A 329 -7.00 5.41 2.60
CA ILE A 329 -8.46 5.53 2.66
C ILE A 329 -8.86 6.88 3.25
N MET A 330 -8.27 7.28 4.37
CA MET A 330 -8.55 8.58 4.99
C MET A 330 -8.34 9.73 4.00
N THR A 331 -7.24 9.70 3.25
CA THR A 331 -6.94 10.72 2.23
C THR A 331 -7.94 10.69 1.06
N GLN A 332 -8.40 9.51 0.68
CA GLN A 332 -9.24 9.35 -0.51
C GLN A 332 -10.70 9.77 -0.28
N TYR A 333 -11.23 9.47 0.88
CA TYR A 333 -12.69 9.56 1.12
C TYR A 333 -13.10 10.72 2.02
N PHE A 334 -12.20 11.29 2.82
CA PHE A 334 -12.56 12.28 3.86
C PHE A 334 -12.01 13.70 3.65
N GLY A 335 -11.59 14.06 2.46
CA GLY A 335 -11.33 15.47 2.11
C GLY A 335 -10.17 16.14 2.84
N ASP A 336 -10.39 17.34 3.33
CA ASP A 336 -9.33 18.19 3.88
C ASP A 336 -8.91 17.71 5.27
N ALA A 337 -7.61 17.47 5.41
CA ALA A 337 -7.01 17.09 6.67
C ALA A 337 -6.68 18.32 7.51
N GLU A 338 -6.91 18.22 8.80
CA GLU A 338 -6.57 19.21 9.79
C GLU A 338 -5.22 18.92 10.44
N THR A 339 -4.56 19.95 10.97
CA THR A 339 -3.27 19.78 11.62
C THR A 339 -3.44 19.58 13.12
N VAL A 340 -2.72 18.58 13.65
CA VAL A 340 -2.58 18.35 15.09
C VAL A 340 -1.09 18.31 15.43
N THR A 341 -0.68 19.19 16.35
CA THR A 341 0.69 19.24 16.87
C THR A 341 0.69 18.80 18.31
N ILE A 342 1.59 17.88 18.63
CA ILE A 342 1.79 17.35 19.98
C ILE A 342 3.17 17.75 20.50
N ASP A 343 3.18 18.39 21.68
CA ASP A 343 4.37 18.68 22.48
C ASP A 343 4.32 17.82 23.75
N THR A 344 5.18 16.83 23.85
CA THR A 344 5.31 15.98 25.05
C THR A 344 6.33 16.57 26.02
N VAL A 345 6.04 16.47 27.32
CA VAL A 345 6.99 16.92 28.37
C VAL A 345 8.23 16.03 28.41
N ASN A 346 8.04 14.74 28.21
CA ASN A 346 9.12 13.77 28.15
C ASN A 346 9.42 13.40 26.68
N LYS A 347 10.66 12.98 26.43
CA LYS A 347 11.02 12.37 25.16
C LYS A 347 10.42 10.98 25.07
N GLU A 348 9.57 10.78 24.08
CA GLU A 348 8.90 9.52 23.85
C GLU A 348 9.43 8.82 22.59
N ASN A 349 9.55 7.51 22.63
CA ASN A 349 9.89 6.70 21.49
C ASN A 349 8.67 6.26 20.71
N VAL A 350 7.58 5.89 21.41
CA VAL A 350 6.26 5.69 20.81
C VAL A 350 5.50 6.99 20.93
N ILE A 351 4.90 7.40 19.83
CA ILE A 351 4.20 8.66 19.73
C ILE A 351 2.68 8.49 19.87
N TYR A 352 2.04 9.53 20.34
CA TYR A 352 0.58 9.61 20.36
C TYR A 352 0.06 9.97 18.98
N THR A 353 -0.83 9.15 18.43
CA THR A 353 -1.42 9.39 17.11
C THR A 353 -2.94 9.40 17.18
N PRO A 354 -3.64 10.27 16.45
CA PRO A 354 -5.08 10.19 16.30
C PRO A 354 -5.50 8.93 15.55
N TYR A 355 -6.73 8.45 15.81
CA TYR A 355 -7.28 7.29 15.13
C TYR A 355 -7.45 7.51 13.62
N TYR A 356 -7.86 8.70 13.21
CA TYR A 356 -8.09 9.06 11.81
C TYR A 356 -6.88 9.81 11.23
N LEU A 357 -5.71 9.19 11.34
CA LEU A 357 -4.47 9.72 10.81
C LEU A 357 -4.53 9.74 9.28
N ASN A 358 -4.35 10.92 8.69
CA ASN A 358 -4.24 11.10 7.25
C ASN A 358 -2.78 11.03 6.81
N TYR A 359 -1.91 11.73 7.53
CA TYR A 359 -0.49 11.79 7.23
C TYR A 359 0.35 12.13 8.46
N ILE A 360 1.52 11.51 8.54
CA ILE A 360 2.59 11.86 9.46
C ILE A 360 3.93 11.87 8.69
N ASN A 361 4.87 12.70 9.08
CA ASN A 361 6.16 12.82 8.40
C ASN A 361 7.06 11.58 8.59
N ASN A 362 8.10 11.48 7.77
CA ASN A 362 9.01 10.34 7.70
C ASN A 362 9.92 10.12 8.92
N ASN A 363 9.82 10.97 9.95
CA ASN A 363 10.56 10.79 11.20
C ASN A 363 9.98 9.68 12.07
N PHE A 364 8.85 9.09 11.66
CA PHE A 364 8.13 8.06 12.38
C PHE A 364 7.82 6.88 11.47
N SER A 365 7.94 5.68 12.02
CA SER A 365 7.63 4.43 11.32
C SER A 365 6.52 3.68 12.03
N PRO A 366 5.56 3.11 11.29
CA PRO A 366 4.57 2.21 11.86
C PRO A 366 5.23 0.88 12.24
N VAL A 367 4.95 0.40 13.44
CA VAL A 367 5.28 -0.94 13.90
C VAL A 367 3.98 -1.57 14.38
N CYS A 368 3.38 -2.41 13.55
CA CYS A 368 2.02 -2.91 13.75
C CYS A 368 1.04 -1.75 14.00
N ASP A 369 0.46 -1.68 15.18
CA ASP A 369 -0.58 -0.71 15.55
C ASP A 369 -0.06 0.59 16.18
N VAL A 370 1.25 0.76 16.28
CA VAL A 370 1.87 1.92 16.91
C VAL A 370 2.83 2.63 15.98
N PHE A 371 3.18 3.89 16.28
CA PHE A 371 4.20 4.63 15.56
C PHE A 371 5.40 4.91 16.45
N ILE A 372 6.59 4.66 15.92
CA ILE A 372 7.87 4.80 16.63
C ILE A 372 8.71 5.90 15.96
N ALA A 373 9.40 6.70 16.77
CA ALA A 373 10.34 7.69 16.27
C ALA A 373 11.59 7.01 15.68
N ASN A 374 11.96 7.38 14.45
CA ASN A 374 13.09 6.81 13.70
C ASN A 374 14.45 7.33 14.16
N THR A 375 14.47 8.45 14.87
CA THR A 375 15.67 9.11 15.38
C THR A 375 15.56 9.26 16.89
N ASP A 376 16.34 10.18 17.48
CA ASP A 376 16.19 10.51 18.90
C ASP A 376 14.74 10.78 19.27
N LYS A 377 14.39 10.38 20.48
CA LYS A 377 13.05 10.52 21.10
C LYS A 377 12.37 11.84 20.71
N ALA A 378 11.15 11.75 20.22
CA ALA A 378 10.40 12.93 19.79
C ALA A 378 9.77 13.68 20.98
N THR A 379 9.86 15.01 20.95
CA THR A 379 9.15 15.88 21.89
C THR A 379 8.11 16.77 21.23
N ASN A 380 8.31 17.08 19.94
CA ASN A 380 7.40 17.93 19.16
C ASN A 380 7.20 17.31 17.78
N TYR A 381 5.96 17.10 17.38
CA TYR A 381 5.62 16.58 16.06
C TYR A 381 4.23 17.00 15.60
N THR A 382 4.07 17.18 14.30
CA THR A 382 2.80 17.57 13.67
C THR A 382 2.30 16.45 12.76
N MET A 383 1.01 16.22 12.80
CA MET A 383 0.29 15.23 12.01
C MET A 383 -0.87 15.89 11.28
N PHE A 384 -1.32 15.24 10.21
CA PHE A 384 -2.56 15.58 9.51
C PHE A 384 -3.61 14.52 9.82
N VAL A 385 -4.77 14.96 10.21
CA VAL A 385 -5.85 14.08 10.71
C VAL A 385 -7.17 14.46 10.07
N ILE A 386 -8.05 13.49 9.93
CA ILE A 386 -9.45 13.76 9.62
C ILE A 386 -10.17 14.08 10.92
N PRO A 387 -10.88 15.21 11.02
CA PRO A 387 -11.61 15.55 12.23
C PRO A 387 -12.63 14.47 12.59
N TYR A 388 -12.71 14.14 13.89
CA TYR A 388 -13.72 13.22 14.40
C TYR A 388 -15.10 13.87 14.32
N SER A 389 -15.98 13.30 13.51
CA SER A 389 -17.39 13.67 13.45
C SER A 389 -18.26 12.41 13.29
N GLU A 390 -19.51 12.47 13.72
CA GLU A 390 -20.46 11.36 13.52
C GLU A 390 -20.73 11.16 12.02
N GLU A 391 -20.70 12.22 11.24
CA GLU A 391 -20.85 12.18 9.78
C GLU A 391 -19.72 11.39 9.14
N ASN A 392 -18.45 11.72 9.44
CA ASN A 392 -17.28 11.02 8.92
C ASN A 392 -17.28 9.53 9.29
N ILE A 393 -17.71 9.18 10.51
CA ILE A 393 -17.81 7.77 10.94
C ILE A 393 -18.88 7.02 10.15
N ASN A 394 -20.06 7.63 9.98
CA ASN A 394 -21.14 7.02 9.23
C ASN A 394 -20.76 6.84 7.76
N ASP A 395 -20.06 7.81 7.18
CA ASP A 395 -19.56 7.71 5.81
C ASP A 395 -18.48 6.61 5.69
N PHE A 396 -17.57 6.51 6.66
CA PHE A 396 -16.58 5.43 6.69
C PHE A 396 -17.22 4.04 6.70
N SER A 397 -18.28 3.84 7.46
CA SER A 397 -19.00 2.55 7.54
C SER A 397 -19.70 2.15 6.23
N ARG A 398 -19.92 3.10 5.30
CA ARG A 398 -20.57 2.87 3.99
C ARG A 398 -19.58 2.63 2.86
N ILE A 399 -18.26 2.79 3.12
CA ILE A 399 -17.24 2.62 2.10
C ILE A 399 -17.02 1.13 1.86
N GLU A 400 -17.33 0.67 0.66
CA GLU A 400 -16.92 -0.65 0.19
C GLU A 400 -15.45 -0.62 -0.21
N ILE A 401 -14.60 -1.28 0.57
CA ILE A 401 -13.16 -1.35 0.34
C ILE A 401 -12.84 -2.72 -0.25
N SER A 402 -12.31 -2.74 -1.46
CA SER A 402 -11.86 -3.99 -2.11
C SER A 402 -10.48 -4.41 -1.60
N GLY A 403 -10.21 -5.72 -1.56
CA GLY A 403 -8.89 -6.25 -1.20
C GLY A 403 -8.60 -6.30 0.30
N THR A 404 -9.65 -6.32 1.13
CA THR A 404 -9.55 -6.33 2.60
C THR A 404 -9.33 -7.71 3.20
N SER A 405 -9.48 -8.81 2.43
CA SER A 405 -9.48 -10.18 2.95
C SER A 405 -8.27 -10.50 3.85
N LYS A 406 -7.07 -10.05 3.48
CA LYS A 406 -5.87 -10.24 4.31
C LYS A 406 -5.93 -9.53 5.66
N TYR A 407 -6.65 -8.41 5.75
CA TYR A 407 -6.85 -7.66 6.99
C TYR A 407 -7.94 -8.32 7.84
N ASP A 408 -8.99 -8.84 7.19
CA ASP A 408 -10.06 -9.59 7.85
C ASP A 408 -9.53 -10.87 8.47
N ASP A 409 -8.68 -11.62 7.75
CA ASP A 409 -8.02 -12.82 8.25
C ASP A 409 -7.14 -12.50 9.47
N PHE A 410 -6.35 -11.43 9.41
CA PHE A 410 -5.53 -11.01 10.54
C PHE A 410 -6.37 -10.52 11.74
N ALA A 411 -7.49 -9.85 11.49
CA ALA A 411 -8.38 -9.34 12.53
C ALA A 411 -8.94 -10.45 13.44
N GLN A 412 -8.90 -11.73 13.01
CA GLN A 412 -9.32 -12.86 13.83
C GLN A 412 -8.48 -13.01 15.10
N CYS A 413 -7.21 -12.58 15.11
CA CYS A 413 -6.39 -12.57 16.33
C CYS A 413 -6.97 -11.66 17.43
N TYR A 414 -7.73 -10.64 17.05
CA TYR A 414 -8.41 -9.71 17.96
C TYR A 414 -9.76 -10.20 18.50
N LEU A 415 -10.12 -11.46 18.23
CA LEU A 415 -11.28 -12.15 18.81
C LEU A 415 -10.90 -13.07 19.99
N SER A 416 -9.60 -13.32 20.19
CA SER A 416 -9.13 -14.27 21.19
C SER A 416 -9.51 -13.83 22.61
N LEU A 417 -10.14 -14.75 23.36
CA LEU A 417 -10.50 -14.64 24.78
C LEU A 417 -10.39 -16.00 25.46
N PRO A 418 -10.09 -16.06 26.78
CA PRO A 418 -10.27 -17.28 27.56
C PRO A 418 -11.73 -17.75 27.50
N ASN A 419 -11.94 -19.05 27.43
CA ASN A 419 -13.28 -19.63 27.25
C ASN A 419 -14.25 -19.22 28.37
N ASP A 420 -13.78 -19.21 29.61
CA ASP A 420 -14.61 -18.83 30.77
C ASP A 420 -15.02 -17.37 30.69
N THR A 421 -14.10 -16.48 30.36
CA THR A 421 -14.37 -15.05 30.14
C THR A 421 -15.38 -14.85 29.00
N LYS A 422 -15.17 -15.55 27.88
CA LYS A 422 -16.09 -15.48 26.73
C LYS A 422 -17.49 -15.88 27.10
N GLN A 423 -17.64 -17.02 27.81
CA GLN A 423 -18.94 -17.54 28.24
C GLN A 423 -19.63 -16.56 29.18
N ALA A 424 -18.93 -16.03 30.19
CA ALA A 424 -19.48 -15.04 31.12
C ALA A 424 -19.98 -13.78 30.38
N MET A 425 -19.22 -13.28 29.40
CA MET A 425 -19.65 -12.11 28.61
C MET A 425 -20.89 -12.41 27.77
N LEU A 426 -21.00 -13.58 27.16
CA LEU A 426 -22.17 -13.98 26.40
C LEU A 426 -23.42 -14.09 27.29
N GLU A 427 -23.29 -14.63 28.49
CA GLU A 427 -24.38 -14.70 29.47
C GLU A 427 -24.83 -13.30 29.93
N ILE A 428 -23.89 -12.35 30.12
CA ILE A 428 -24.21 -10.95 30.43
C ILE A 428 -24.92 -10.30 29.24
N ALA A 429 -24.45 -10.52 28.04
CA ALA A 429 -25.05 -9.98 26.82
C ALA A 429 -26.50 -10.49 26.64
N GLU A 430 -26.72 -11.79 26.79
CA GLU A 430 -28.04 -12.40 26.69
C GLU A 430 -29.03 -11.85 27.73
N ARG A 431 -28.61 -11.75 29.00
CA ARG A 431 -29.46 -11.16 30.09
C ARG A 431 -29.86 -9.72 29.82
N ASN A 432 -29.04 -8.98 29.08
CA ASN A 432 -29.27 -7.57 28.77
C ASN A 432 -29.78 -7.35 27.31
N ASN A 433 -30.22 -8.41 26.64
CA ASN A 433 -30.76 -8.38 25.28
C ASN A 433 -29.78 -7.76 24.23
N ILE A 434 -28.48 -7.85 24.47
CA ILE A 434 -27.46 -7.43 23.51
C ILE A 434 -27.30 -8.55 22.49
N LYS A 435 -27.74 -8.31 21.26
CA LYS A 435 -27.70 -9.31 20.19
C LYS A 435 -26.36 -9.28 19.49
N ASP A 436 -25.89 -10.49 19.15
CA ASP A 436 -24.79 -10.63 18.20
C ASP A 436 -25.29 -10.35 16.77
N LEU A 437 -25.04 -9.15 16.30
CA LEU A 437 -25.32 -8.70 14.94
C LEU A 437 -24.03 -8.58 14.13
N SER A 438 -22.90 -9.09 14.64
CA SER A 438 -21.57 -8.94 14.03
C SER A 438 -21.48 -9.39 12.57
N LYS A 439 -22.33 -10.33 12.17
CA LYS A 439 -22.40 -10.83 10.77
C LYS A 439 -23.27 -10.00 9.86
N SER A 440 -24.21 -9.21 10.41
CA SER A 440 -25.17 -8.41 9.64
C SER A 440 -24.93 -6.90 9.79
N ASP A 441 -24.57 -6.44 10.98
CA ASP A 441 -24.34 -5.03 11.26
C ASP A 441 -23.45 -4.86 12.50
N ILE A 442 -22.14 -4.77 12.28
CA ILE A 442 -21.16 -4.52 13.35
C ILE A 442 -21.46 -3.21 14.09
N SER A 443 -21.91 -2.18 13.40
CA SER A 443 -22.16 -0.86 13.99
C SER A 443 -23.25 -0.91 15.06
N GLN A 444 -24.30 -1.68 14.83
CA GLN A 444 -25.37 -1.86 15.82
C GLN A 444 -24.87 -2.63 17.04
N THR A 445 -24.06 -3.69 16.85
CA THR A 445 -23.45 -4.42 17.97
C THR A 445 -22.55 -3.50 18.80
N VAL A 446 -21.71 -2.71 18.16
CA VAL A 446 -20.82 -1.74 18.83
C VAL A 446 -21.63 -0.69 19.61
N ALA A 447 -22.68 -0.15 19.00
CA ALA A 447 -23.55 0.84 19.65
C ALA A 447 -24.26 0.25 20.87
N ALA A 448 -24.78 -0.97 20.78
CA ALA A 448 -25.45 -1.66 21.87
C ALA A 448 -24.49 -1.96 23.04
N VAL A 449 -23.28 -2.44 22.75
CA VAL A 449 -22.26 -2.68 23.78
C VAL A 449 -21.81 -1.38 24.43
N LYS A 450 -21.58 -0.31 23.66
CA LYS A 450 -21.23 1.00 24.17
C LYS A 450 -22.30 1.53 25.11
N ASP A 451 -23.57 1.48 24.71
CA ASP A 451 -24.70 1.95 25.51
C ASP A 451 -24.81 1.14 26.80
N PHE A 452 -24.81 -0.17 26.72
CA PHE A 452 -24.87 -1.05 27.87
C PHE A 452 -23.74 -0.78 28.87
N VAL A 453 -22.48 -0.81 28.42
CA VAL A 453 -21.31 -0.65 29.28
C VAL A 453 -21.29 0.74 29.93
N SER A 454 -21.69 1.79 29.22
CA SER A 454 -21.74 3.15 29.74
C SER A 454 -22.78 3.33 30.86
N HIS A 455 -23.85 2.53 30.89
CA HIS A 455 -24.90 2.57 31.88
C HIS A 455 -24.82 1.48 32.96
N SER A 456 -23.92 0.50 32.81
CA SER A 456 -23.80 -0.64 33.72
C SER A 456 -23.15 -0.28 35.08
N ALA A 457 -22.38 0.81 35.12
CA ALA A 457 -21.59 1.17 36.29
C ALA A 457 -21.48 2.70 36.48
N SER A 458 -21.22 3.13 37.71
CA SER A 458 -20.94 4.52 38.05
C SER A 458 -19.46 4.85 37.87
N TYR A 459 -19.15 6.00 37.22
CA TYR A 459 -17.78 6.45 37.09
C TYR A 459 -17.21 6.93 38.42
N SER A 460 -16.14 6.28 38.89
CA SER A 460 -15.44 6.62 40.12
C SER A 460 -13.97 6.27 40.05
N LEU A 461 -13.12 7.22 40.49
CA LEU A 461 -11.67 6.95 40.66
C LEU A 461 -11.39 6.14 41.94
N ASN A 462 -12.34 6.07 42.84
CA ASN A 462 -12.26 5.29 44.08
C ASN A 462 -13.03 3.97 43.92
N THR A 463 -12.40 2.99 43.31
CA THR A 463 -12.93 1.65 43.08
C THR A 463 -12.11 0.60 43.80
N GLN A 464 -12.73 -0.56 44.06
CA GLN A 464 -12.06 -1.70 44.67
C GLN A 464 -11.22 -2.45 43.61
N LYS A 465 -10.25 -3.20 44.10
CA LYS A 465 -9.52 -4.16 43.22
C LYS A 465 -10.39 -5.40 42.97
N VAL A 466 -10.23 -5.97 41.81
CA VAL A 466 -10.86 -7.26 41.48
C VAL A 466 -10.44 -8.35 42.49
N PRO A 467 -11.37 -9.15 43.01
CA PRO A 467 -11.03 -10.27 43.89
C PRO A 467 -10.16 -11.31 43.15
N ALA A 468 -9.26 -11.97 43.90
CA ALA A 468 -8.40 -12.99 43.34
C ALA A 468 -9.22 -14.12 42.67
N GLY A 469 -8.81 -14.50 41.48
CA GLY A 469 -9.43 -15.56 40.68
C GLY A 469 -10.72 -15.16 39.95
N ARG A 470 -11.10 -13.87 39.98
CA ARG A 470 -12.22 -13.34 39.19
C ARG A 470 -11.70 -12.61 37.93
N ASP A 471 -12.43 -12.71 36.83
CA ASP A 471 -12.19 -11.88 35.66
C ASP A 471 -12.65 -10.45 35.93
N VAL A 472 -11.81 -9.47 35.57
CA VAL A 472 -12.08 -8.05 35.91
C VAL A 472 -13.26 -7.48 35.12
N ALA A 473 -13.46 -7.92 33.85
CA ALA A 473 -14.57 -7.43 33.04
C ALA A 473 -15.91 -7.98 33.56
N GLU A 474 -15.96 -9.27 33.89
CA GLU A 474 -17.13 -9.90 34.51
C GLU A 474 -17.46 -9.28 35.87
N TRP A 475 -16.44 -9.18 36.75
CA TRP A 475 -16.63 -8.61 38.09
C TRP A 475 -17.08 -7.15 38.04
N PHE A 476 -16.52 -6.36 37.13
CA PHE A 476 -16.89 -4.95 36.96
C PHE A 476 -18.37 -4.79 36.58
N LEU A 477 -18.84 -5.60 35.62
CA LEU A 477 -20.23 -5.51 35.13
C LEU A 477 -21.27 -6.09 36.11
N ASN A 478 -20.93 -7.16 36.83
CA ASN A 478 -21.87 -7.86 37.71
C ASN A 478 -21.87 -7.36 39.14
N ASP A 479 -20.69 -7.08 39.71
CA ASP A 479 -20.53 -6.92 41.16
C ASP A 479 -20.04 -5.51 41.56
N ALA A 480 -18.95 -5.04 40.98
CA ALA A 480 -18.34 -3.77 41.37
C ALA A 480 -19.22 -2.57 41.03
N GLN A 481 -19.74 -2.54 39.83
CA GLN A 481 -20.58 -1.47 39.26
C GLN A 481 -20.05 -0.04 39.55
N THR A 482 -18.73 0.05 39.75
CA THR A 482 -17.98 1.30 39.93
C THR A 482 -16.60 1.14 39.31
N GLY A 483 -16.14 2.15 38.59
CA GLY A 483 -14.84 2.13 37.97
C GLY A 483 -14.54 3.41 37.20
N TYR A 484 -13.40 3.47 36.56
CA TYR A 484 -12.96 4.58 35.70
C TYR A 484 -12.62 4.10 34.27
N CYS A 485 -12.16 4.97 33.42
CA CYS A 485 -12.00 4.72 31.96
C CYS A 485 -11.45 3.33 31.62
N MET A 486 -10.43 2.84 32.34
CA MET A 486 -9.83 1.52 32.08
C MET A 486 -10.85 0.39 32.22
N HIS A 487 -11.67 0.39 33.27
CA HIS A 487 -12.68 -0.66 33.52
C HIS A 487 -13.74 -0.69 32.43
N PHE A 488 -14.26 0.48 32.06
CA PHE A 488 -15.25 0.61 30.98
C PHE A 488 -14.67 0.15 29.62
N ALA A 489 -13.45 0.61 29.28
CA ALA A 489 -12.80 0.25 28.02
C ALA A 489 -12.48 -1.26 27.95
N ASN A 490 -12.00 -1.84 29.08
CA ASN A 490 -11.76 -3.28 29.18
C ASN A 490 -13.06 -4.07 28.97
N ALA A 491 -14.10 -3.75 29.72
CA ALA A 491 -15.38 -4.44 29.62
C ALA A 491 -15.99 -4.36 28.22
N ALA A 492 -15.91 -3.19 27.57
CA ALA A 492 -16.39 -3.01 26.21
C ALA A 492 -15.59 -3.85 25.21
N ALA A 493 -14.25 -3.84 25.28
CA ALA A 493 -13.41 -4.59 24.36
C ALA A 493 -13.60 -6.11 24.53
N VAL A 494 -13.67 -6.60 25.77
CA VAL A 494 -13.89 -8.03 26.05
C VAL A 494 -15.30 -8.47 25.60
N MET A 495 -16.34 -7.66 25.85
CA MET A 495 -17.70 -7.98 25.41
C MET A 495 -17.82 -7.98 23.88
N LEU A 496 -17.22 -7.02 23.19
CA LEU A 496 -17.20 -7.00 21.72
C LEU A 496 -16.55 -8.27 21.13
N ARG A 497 -15.42 -8.71 21.70
CA ARG A 497 -14.78 -9.97 21.28
C ARG A 497 -15.66 -11.18 21.51
N ALA A 498 -16.33 -11.26 22.65
CA ALA A 498 -17.25 -12.36 22.94
C ALA A 498 -18.39 -12.42 21.90
N LEU A 499 -18.88 -11.27 21.47
CA LEU A 499 -19.91 -11.13 20.42
C LEU A 499 -19.36 -11.23 18.99
N GLY A 500 -18.10 -11.63 18.79
CA GLY A 500 -17.52 -11.84 17.47
C GLY A 500 -17.04 -10.57 16.75
N VAL A 501 -16.95 -9.44 17.44
CA VAL A 501 -16.40 -8.19 16.89
C VAL A 501 -14.94 -8.05 17.29
N PRO A 502 -13.99 -8.01 16.31
CA PRO A 502 -12.58 -7.79 16.59
C PRO A 502 -12.36 -6.47 17.33
N ALA A 503 -11.71 -6.52 18.49
CA ALA A 503 -11.49 -5.34 19.31
C ALA A 503 -10.11 -5.36 20.00
N ARG A 504 -9.53 -4.18 20.21
CA ARG A 504 -8.25 -3.97 20.89
C ARG A 504 -8.45 -3.06 22.10
N TYR A 505 -7.66 -3.30 23.12
CA TYR A 505 -7.50 -2.31 24.20
C TYR A 505 -6.39 -1.35 23.81
N VAL A 506 -6.59 -0.05 23.98
CA VAL A 506 -5.63 0.99 23.60
C VAL A 506 -5.42 1.99 24.74
N THR A 507 -4.20 2.56 24.82
CA THR A 507 -3.82 3.59 25.78
C THR A 507 -3.22 4.80 25.10
#